data_e08b9cdcbf218bb5752af60707434117
#
_entry.id   e08b9cdcbf218bb5752af60707434117
#
_cell.length_a   1.000
_cell.length_b   1.000
_cell.length_c   1.000
_cell.angle_alpha   90.00
_cell.angle_beta   90.00
_cell.angle_gamma   90.00
#
_symmetry.space_group_name_H-M   'P 1'
#
loop_
_entity.id
_entity.type
_entity.pdbx_description
1 polymer ?
#
loop_
_entity_poly.entity_id
_entity_poly.type
_entity_poly.pdbx_seq_one_letter_code
_entity_poly.pdbx_strand_id
1 'polypeptide(L)'
;MSTTMKPDLHQILTPTLLIKVHELQYPWPKVSTLNFSHVGYHLHTGEYDHDDDWKAACLESAIRPILTIGVDNLPTDLLQFLPPPESPDFPLLCSGLILLFDQASSHLFEGTERVQAKRYFQPLALRLCRQCLSLPADLRPWRLERWLKNGWSFEHAVARQFFLYSPFLHSIDIDDQAMQHGLIENYRVAVETELGIIDPGRATAGSVAHDPTLFMKVHRAGPPQGEAVKMEDYVFWVARKANCLLTRTRDMALQKRRAEQQDKSSE
;
A
#
# COMPACT_ATOMS: atom_id res chain seq x y z
N MET A 1 -27.62 18.70 -28.44
CA MET A 1 -26.84 18.56 -27.20
C MET A 1 -26.56 17.07 -27.02
N SER A 2 -25.35 16.63 -27.27
CA SER A 2 -24.97 15.23 -27.09
C SER A 2 -24.87 14.98 -25.59
N THR A 3 -25.76 14.20 -25.03
CA THR A 3 -25.68 13.70 -23.65
C THR A 3 -24.52 12.68 -23.66
N THR A 4 -23.31 13.12 -23.33
CA THR A 4 -22.20 12.20 -23.04
C THR A 4 -22.66 11.34 -21.85
N MET A 5 -22.97 10.08 -22.12
CA MET A 5 -23.25 9.09 -21.08
C MET A 5 -22.06 9.07 -20.11
N LYS A 6 -22.35 9.24 -18.81
CA LYS A 6 -21.31 9.05 -17.78
C LYS A 6 -20.79 7.62 -17.88
N PRO A 7 -19.46 7.41 -17.81
CA PRO A 7 -18.91 6.06 -17.81
C PRO A 7 -19.48 5.24 -16.66
N ASP A 8 -19.86 4.01 -16.93
CA ASP A 8 -20.31 3.06 -15.90
C ASP A 8 -19.07 2.43 -15.22
N LEU A 9 -18.89 2.72 -13.94
CA LEU A 9 -17.75 2.22 -13.15
C LEU A 9 -17.71 0.70 -13.05
N HIS A 10 -18.85 0.01 -13.06
CA HIS A 10 -18.88 -1.46 -13.06
C HIS A 10 -18.35 -2.07 -14.36
N GLN A 11 -18.46 -1.33 -15.48
CA GLN A 11 -17.88 -1.74 -16.74
C GLN A 11 -16.38 -1.43 -16.81
N ILE A 12 -15.90 -0.46 -16.04
CA ILE A 12 -14.49 -0.08 -15.95
C ILE A 12 -13.74 -0.97 -14.96
N LEU A 13 -14.21 -1.06 -13.71
CA LEU A 13 -13.57 -1.75 -12.60
C LEU A 13 -13.92 -3.26 -12.62
N THR A 14 -13.56 -3.91 -13.72
CA THR A 14 -13.84 -5.35 -13.91
C THR A 14 -12.86 -6.24 -13.15
N PRO A 15 -13.25 -7.47 -12.74
CA PRO A 15 -12.33 -8.44 -12.17
C PRO A 15 -11.08 -8.67 -13.02
N THR A 16 -11.23 -8.73 -14.34
CA THR A 16 -10.12 -8.92 -15.29
C THR A 16 -9.09 -7.79 -15.19
N LEU A 17 -9.55 -6.54 -15.14
CA LEU A 17 -8.67 -5.39 -14.95
C LEU A 17 -7.94 -5.47 -13.61
N LEU A 18 -8.67 -5.74 -12.51
CA LEU A 18 -8.09 -5.76 -11.18
C LEU A 18 -7.06 -6.89 -11.02
N ILE A 19 -7.29 -8.06 -11.61
CA ILE A 19 -6.30 -9.14 -11.68
C ILE A 19 -5.07 -8.67 -12.45
N LYS A 20 -5.26 -8.05 -13.61
CA LYS A 20 -4.13 -7.56 -14.43
C LYS A 20 -3.29 -6.52 -13.69
N VAL A 21 -3.93 -5.58 -13.00
CA VAL A 21 -3.23 -4.59 -12.17
C VAL A 21 -2.44 -5.26 -11.05
N HIS A 22 -3.02 -6.28 -10.40
CA HIS A 22 -2.32 -7.05 -9.38
C HIS A 22 -1.10 -7.78 -9.94
N GLU A 23 -1.22 -8.40 -11.13
CA GLU A 23 -0.12 -9.11 -11.79
C GLU A 23 1.02 -8.17 -12.24
N LEU A 24 0.69 -6.95 -12.66
CA LEU A 24 1.70 -5.93 -12.97
C LEU A 24 2.55 -5.56 -11.75
N GLN A 25 1.89 -5.41 -10.57
CA GLN A 25 2.60 -5.11 -9.34
C GLN A 25 3.37 -6.30 -8.78
N TYR A 26 2.86 -7.51 -8.99
CA TYR A 26 3.42 -8.76 -8.47
C TYR A 26 3.65 -9.77 -9.60
N PRO A 27 4.68 -9.55 -10.43
CA PRO A 27 4.87 -10.32 -11.68
C PRO A 27 5.37 -11.76 -11.44
N TRP A 28 5.40 -12.20 -10.21
CA TRP A 28 5.87 -13.55 -9.85
C TRP A 28 4.73 -14.57 -9.91
N PRO A 29 4.85 -15.61 -10.75
CA PRO A 29 3.88 -16.70 -10.81
C PRO A 29 3.68 -17.34 -9.43
N LYS A 30 2.45 -17.75 -9.12
CA LYS A 30 2.02 -18.28 -7.82
C LYS A 30 2.88 -19.43 -7.28
N VAL A 31 3.49 -20.20 -8.17
CA VAL A 31 4.32 -21.38 -7.84
C VAL A 31 5.83 -21.12 -7.91
N SER A 32 6.25 -19.88 -8.18
CA SER A 32 7.68 -19.54 -8.26
C SER A 32 8.30 -19.43 -6.87
N THR A 33 9.59 -19.71 -6.77
CA THR A 33 10.38 -19.30 -5.60
C THR A 33 10.67 -17.82 -5.69
N LEU A 34 10.45 -17.08 -4.60
CA LEU A 34 10.71 -15.64 -4.56
C LEU A 34 12.16 -15.34 -4.19
N ASN A 35 12.75 -14.40 -4.92
CA ASN A 35 14.00 -13.78 -4.53
C ASN A 35 13.68 -12.44 -3.84
N PHE A 36 13.85 -12.36 -2.52
CA PHE A 36 13.44 -11.18 -1.75
C PHE A 36 14.31 -9.94 -1.97
N SER A 37 15.50 -10.07 -2.51
CA SER A 37 16.24 -8.92 -3.04
C SER A 37 15.51 -8.29 -4.22
N HIS A 38 15.04 -9.11 -5.18
CA HIS A 38 14.25 -8.63 -6.31
C HIS A 38 12.87 -8.12 -5.87
N VAL A 39 12.20 -8.81 -4.94
CA VAL A 39 10.93 -8.36 -4.37
C VAL A 39 11.08 -6.98 -3.74
N GLY A 40 12.06 -6.81 -2.87
CA GLY A 40 12.33 -5.53 -2.21
C GLY A 40 12.67 -4.42 -3.21
N TYR A 41 13.56 -4.69 -4.17
CA TYR A 41 13.93 -3.75 -5.22
C TYR A 41 12.69 -3.34 -6.03
N HIS A 42 11.99 -4.30 -6.61
CA HIS A 42 10.80 -4.07 -7.44
C HIS A 42 9.72 -3.28 -6.70
N LEU A 43 9.43 -3.61 -5.43
CA LEU A 43 8.34 -2.94 -4.69
C LEU A 43 8.71 -1.56 -4.12
N HIS A 44 9.98 -1.20 -4.00
CA HIS A 44 10.38 0.01 -3.28
C HIS A 44 11.19 1.03 -4.08
N THR A 45 11.79 0.66 -5.19
CA THR A 45 12.56 1.61 -6.00
C THR A 45 11.69 2.36 -7.01
N GLY A 46 10.55 1.79 -7.38
CA GLY A 46 9.69 2.32 -8.45
C GLY A 46 10.32 2.22 -9.84
N GLU A 47 11.47 1.56 -9.96
CA GLU A 47 12.07 1.23 -11.25
C GLU A 47 11.38 -0.02 -11.77
N TYR A 48 10.27 0.20 -12.47
CA TYR A 48 9.54 -0.86 -13.16
C TYR A 48 9.97 -0.86 -14.61
N ASP A 49 10.46 -1.99 -15.08
CA ASP A 49 10.75 -2.20 -16.50
C ASP A 49 9.48 -2.23 -17.38
N HIS A 50 8.30 -1.88 -16.82
CA HIS A 50 6.99 -2.15 -17.41
C HIS A 50 5.98 -0.99 -17.32
N ASP A 51 6.44 0.27 -17.28
CA ASP A 51 5.52 1.43 -17.27
C ASP A 51 4.59 1.43 -18.50
N ASP A 52 5.07 0.94 -19.66
CA ASP A 52 4.26 0.83 -20.86
C ASP A 52 3.17 -0.25 -20.73
N ASP A 53 3.42 -1.34 -19.97
CA ASP A 53 2.40 -2.35 -19.69
C ASP A 53 1.29 -1.78 -18.79
N TRP A 54 1.63 -0.93 -17.81
CA TRP A 54 0.65 -0.20 -16.99
C TRP A 54 -0.19 0.75 -17.84
N LYS A 55 0.43 1.50 -18.77
CA LYS A 55 -0.26 2.39 -19.70
C LYS A 55 -1.22 1.59 -20.59
N ALA A 56 -0.74 0.52 -21.22
CA ALA A 56 -1.55 -0.32 -22.07
C ALA A 56 -2.71 -1.00 -21.34
N ALA A 57 -2.49 -1.44 -20.09
CA ALA A 57 -3.50 -2.17 -19.33
C ALA A 57 -4.60 -1.28 -18.77
N CYS A 58 -4.30 -0.07 -18.28
CA CYS A 58 -5.28 0.67 -17.48
C CYS A 58 -5.43 2.16 -17.79
N LEU A 59 -4.53 2.82 -18.54
CA LEU A 59 -4.62 4.27 -18.75
C LEU A 59 -5.93 4.66 -19.45
N GLU A 60 -6.20 4.12 -20.63
CA GLU A 60 -7.38 4.47 -21.42
C GLU A 60 -8.64 3.70 -20.97
N SER A 61 -8.46 2.49 -20.47
CA SER A 61 -9.59 1.64 -20.05
C SER A 61 -10.17 2.00 -18.68
N ALA A 62 -9.39 2.60 -17.80
CA ALA A 62 -9.82 2.89 -16.42
C ALA A 62 -9.46 4.29 -15.94
N ILE A 63 -8.19 4.66 -15.95
CA ILE A 63 -7.72 5.87 -15.25
C ILE A 63 -8.29 7.14 -15.86
N ARG A 64 -8.22 7.32 -17.17
CA ARG A 64 -8.81 8.49 -17.85
C ARG A 64 -10.32 8.56 -17.71
N PRO A 65 -11.10 7.49 -17.92
CA PRO A 65 -12.54 7.47 -17.64
C PRO A 65 -12.88 7.84 -16.18
N ILE A 66 -12.15 7.31 -15.19
CA ILE A 66 -12.39 7.64 -13.78
C ILE A 66 -12.08 9.12 -13.51
N LEU A 67 -10.99 9.66 -14.06
CA LEU A 67 -10.67 11.09 -13.93
C LEU A 67 -11.77 12.00 -14.52
N THR A 68 -12.41 11.57 -15.63
CA THR A 68 -13.51 12.37 -16.24
C THR A 68 -14.79 12.38 -15.40
N ILE A 69 -15.02 11.37 -14.57
CA ILE A 69 -16.17 11.31 -13.67
C ILE A 69 -16.08 12.39 -12.58
N GLY A 70 -14.86 12.70 -12.12
CA GLY A 70 -14.62 13.61 -11.02
C GLY A 70 -14.84 12.95 -9.64
N VAL A 71 -14.00 13.28 -8.67
CA VAL A 71 -13.99 12.63 -7.34
C VAL A 71 -15.31 12.71 -6.60
N ASP A 72 -16.03 13.83 -6.73
CA ASP A 72 -17.30 14.09 -6.05
C ASP A 72 -18.46 13.25 -6.61
N ASN A 73 -18.29 12.69 -7.81
CA ASN A 73 -19.28 11.85 -8.48
C ASN A 73 -19.00 10.35 -8.31
N LEU A 74 -17.90 9.99 -7.63
CA LEU A 74 -17.59 8.59 -7.32
C LEU A 74 -18.44 8.15 -6.12
N PRO A 75 -18.91 6.89 -6.11
CA PRO A 75 -19.69 6.38 -4.99
C PRO A 75 -18.85 6.39 -3.70
N THR A 76 -19.52 6.60 -2.58
CA THR A 76 -18.87 6.56 -1.26
C THR A 76 -18.43 5.17 -0.87
N ASP A 77 -19.23 4.16 -1.21
CA ASP A 77 -18.89 2.75 -1.01
C ASP A 77 -18.11 2.21 -2.23
N LEU A 78 -16.84 1.92 -2.02
CA LEU A 78 -15.95 1.34 -3.04
C LEU A 78 -15.95 -0.20 -3.01
N LEU A 79 -16.43 -0.81 -1.91
CA LEU A 79 -16.52 -2.26 -1.82
C LEU A 79 -17.56 -2.83 -2.80
N GLN A 80 -18.52 -2.04 -3.27
CA GLN A 80 -19.51 -2.45 -4.26
C GLN A 80 -18.89 -2.91 -5.59
N PHE A 81 -17.65 -2.55 -5.90
CA PHE A 81 -16.92 -2.98 -7.11
C PHE A 81 -16.17 -4.30 -6.92
N LEU A 82 -16.24 -4.88 -5.73
CA LEU A 82 -15.57 -6.12 -5.35
C LEU A 82 -16.62 -7.22 -5.10
N PRO A 83 -16.22 -8.49 -5.19
CA PRO A 83 -17.08 -9.57 -4.75
C PRO A 83 -17.36 -9.46 -3.24
N PRO A 84 -18.36 -10.20 -2.70
CA PRO A 84 -18.59 -10.25 -1.26
C PRO A 84 -17.30 -10.54 -0.49
N PRO A 85 -17.10 -9.93 0.71
CA PRO A 85 -15.87 -10.11 1.49
C PRO A 85 -15.53 -11.57 1.82
N GLU A 86 -16.51 -12.45 1.85
CA GLU A 86 -16.35 -13.91 2.07
C GLU A 86 -15.77 -14.64 0.86
N SER A 87 -15.84 -14.02 -0.32
CA SER A 87 -15.33 -14.64 -1.55
C SER A 87 -13.83 -14.93 -1.44
N PRO A 88 -13.35 -16.07 -1.94
CA PRO A 88 -11.94 -16.39 -2.03
C PRO A 88 -11.16 -15.37 -2.88
N ASP A 89 -11.80 -14.76 -3.89
CA ASP A 89 -11.18 -13.81 -4.79
C ASP A 89 -11.09 -12.38 -4.21
N PHE A 90 -11.82 -12.11 -3.12
CA PHE A 90 -11.88 -10.76 -2.53
C PHE A 90 -10.49 -10.18 -2.21
N PRO A 91 -9.54 -10.89 -1.56
CA PRO A 91 -8.23 -10.32 -1.23
C PRO A 91 -7.45 -9.87 -2.48
N LEU A 92 -7.46 -10.69 -3.53
CA LEU A 92 -6.73 -10.40 -4.76
C LEU A 92 -7.35 -9.22 -5.52
N LEU A 93 -8.67 -9.22 -5.69
CA LEU A 93 -9.38 -8.14 -6.40
C LEU A 93 -9.32 -6.82 -5.62
N CYS A 94 -9.42 -6.89 -4.29
CA CYS A 94 -9.23 -5.73 -3.42
C CYS A 94 -7.81 -5.17 -3.54
N SER A 95 -6.79 -6.03 -3.56
CA SER A 95 -5.41 -5.62 -3.82
C SER A 95 -5.28 -4.92 -5.17
N GLY A 96 -5.86 -5.48 -6.24
CA GLY A 96 -5.86 -4.84 -7.56
C GLY A 96 -6.51 -3.46 -7.57
N LEU A 97 -7.62 -3.27 -6.86
CA LEU A 97 -8.31 -1.98 -6.77
C LEU A 97 -7.50 -0.96 -5.94
N ILE A 98 -6.88 -1.39 -4.83
CA ILE A 98 -5.97 -0.54 -4.05
C ILE A 98 -4.79 -0.10 -4.92
N LEU A 99 -4.15 -1.02 -5.63
CA LEU A 99 -3.02 -0.75 -6.51
C LEU A 99 -3.39 0.20 -7.65
N LEU A 100 -4.56 0.02 -8.25
CA LEU A 100 -5.06 0.92 -9.29
C LEU A 100 -5.15 2.36 -8.78
N PHE A 101 -5.65 2.56 -7.58
CA PHE A 101 -5.78 3.91 -7.02
C PHE A 101 -4.50 4.45 -6.39
N ASP A 102 -3.65 3.61 -5.81
CA ASP A 102 -2.46 4.05 -5.07
C ASP A 102 -1.21 4.09 -5.97
N GLN A 103 -0.97 3.05 -6.78
CA GLN A 103 0.27 2.89 -7.53
C GLN A 103 0.19 3.34 -8.99
N ALA A 104 -0.95 3.12 -9.67
CA ALA A 104 -1.08 3.44 -11.09
C ALA A 104 -0.71 4.89 -11.42
N SER A 105 -1.06 5.85 -10.57
CA SER A 105 -0.71 7.27 -10.74
C SER A 105 0.80 7.54 -10.76
N SER A 106 1.61 6.64 -10.18
CA SER A 106 3.07 6.74 -10.17
C SER A 106 3.70 6.23 -11.47
N HIS A 107 3.01 5.28 -12.15
CA HIS A 107 3.48 4.65 -13.40
C HIS A 107 2.94 5.33 -14.65
N LEU A 108 1.76 5.93 -14.55
CA LEU A 108 1.03 6.46 -15.71
C LEU A 108 1.34 7.91 -16.03
N PHE A 109 1.80 8.67 -15.05
CA PHE A 109 1.99 10.11 -15.15
C PHE A 109 3.36 10.55 -14.64
N GLU A 110 3.82 11.69 -15.18
CA GLU A 110 5.08 12.32 -14.78
C GLU A 110 4.85 13.77 -14.34
N GLY A 111 5.85 14.36 -13.70
CA GLY A 111 5.86 15.76 -13.33
C GLY A 111 4.59 16.22 -12.58
N THR A 112 3.99 17.29 -13.06
CA THR A 112 2.80 17.91 -12.45
C THR A 112 1.55 17.05 -12.58
N GLU A 113 1.42 16.28 -13.68
CA GLU A 113 0.29 15.37 -13.88
C GLU A 113 0.29 14.24 -12.84
N ARG A 114 1.46 13.69 -12.50
CA ARG A 114 1.59 12.71 -11.42
C ARG A 114 1.10 13.27 -10.08
N VAL A 115 1.44 14.52 -9.78
CA VAL A 115 0.99 15.17 -8.53
C VAL A 115 -0.53 15.34 -8.51
N GLN A 116 -1.13 15.74 -9.63
CA GLN A 116 -2.58 15.89 -9.74
C GLN A 116 -3.30 14.54 -9.65
N ALA A 117 -2.81 13.52 -10.37
CA ALA A 117 -3.36 12.17 -10.31
C ALA A 117 -3.28 11.58 -8.89
N LYS A 118 -2.17 11.74 -8.19
CA LYS A 118 -2.04 11.32 -6.79
C LYS A 118 -3.03 12.02 -5.88
N ARG A 119 -3.22 13.34 -6.02
CA ARG A 119 -4.22 14.09 -5.24
C ARG A 119 -5.64 13.58 -5.46
N TYR A 120 -5.93 13.06 -6.65
CA TYR A 120 -7.23 12.48 -7.00
C TYR A 120 -7.38 11.06 -6.44
N PHE A 121 -6.42 10.18 -6.70
CA PHE A 121 -6.56 8.74 -6.45
C PHE A 121 -6.17 8.31 -5.03
N GLN A 122 -5.18 8.94 -4.40
CA GLN A 122 -4.77 8.54 -3.04
C GLN A 122 -5.89 8.60 -1.99
N PRO A 123 -6.79 9.62 -1.99
CA PRO A 123 -7.94 9.62 -1.09
C PRO A 123 -8.91 8.45 -1.34
N LEU A 124 -9.03 7.98 -2.59
CA LEU A 124 -9.86 6.81 -2.92
C LEU A 124 -9.25 5.52 -2.38
N ALA A 125 -7.95 5.33 -2.58
CA ALA A 125 -7.22 4.19 -2.03
C ALA A 125 -7.34 4.15 -0.49
N LEU A 126 -7.15 5.28 0.17
CA LEU A 126 -7.28 5.41 1.62
C LEU A 126 -8.71 5.10 2.10
N ARG A 127 -9.74 5.61 1.39
CA ARG A 127 -11.14 5.32 1.67
C ARG A 127 -11.43 3.82 1.58
N LEU A 128 -10.96 3.16 0.52
CA LEU A 128 -11.11 1.71 0.35
C LEU A 128 -10.45 0.94 1.50
N CYS A 129 -9.22 1.31 1.89
CA CYS A 129 -8.55 0.69 3.03
C CYS A 129 -9.32 0.87 4.35
N ARG A 130 -9.90 2.05 4.59
CA ARG A 130 -10.74 2.29 5.78
C ARG A 130 -12.04 1.47 5.75
N GLN A 131 -12.65 1.28 4.58
CA GLN A 131 -13.79 0.38 4.42
C GLN A 131 -13.41 -1.08 4.69
N CYS A 132 -12.24 -1.52 4.22
CA CYS A 132 -11.71 -2.85 4.56
C CYS A 132 -11.45 -3.01 6.06
N LEU A 133 -11.04 -1.97 6.78
CA LEU A 133 -10.88 -2.01 8.24
C LEU A 133 -12.19 -2.22 8.98
N SER A 134 -13.31 -1.72 8.44
CA SER A 134 -14.63 -1.88 9.05
C SER A 134 -15.21 -3.29 8.89
N LEU A 135 -14.62 -4.12 8.01
CA LEU A 135 -15.01 -5.52 7.87
C LEU A 135 -14.64 -6.34 9.12
N PRO A 136 -15.36 -7.45 9.40
CA PRO A 136 -14.93 -8.44 10.37
C PRO A 136 -13.46 -8.81 10.19
N ALA A 137 -12.73 -9.00 11.28
CA ALA A 137 -11.27 -9.13 11.23
C ALA A 137 -10.79 -10.28 10.33
N ASP A 138 -11.51 -11.39 10.28
CA ASP A 138 -11.24 -12.56 9.47
C ASP A 138 -11.53 -12.37 7.96
N LEU A 139 -12.33 -11.36 7.62
CA LEU A 139 -12.70 -11.03 6.23
C LEU A 139 -11.80 -9.95 5.60
N ARG A 140 -10.91 -9.33 6.36
CA ARG A 140 -10.02 -8.28 5.84
C ARG A 140 -9.04 -8.85 4.79
N PRO A 141 -8.74 -8.08 3.71
CA PRO A 141 -7.94 -8.59 2.60
C PRO A 141 -6.48 -8.88 2.96
N TRP A 142 -5.96 -8.25 4.02
CA TRP A 142 -4.58 -8.45 4.49
C TRP A 142 -4.39 -9.59 5.50
N ARG A 143 -5.42 -10.41 5.74
CA ARG A 143 -5.25 -11.63 6.55
C ARG A 143 -4.49 -12.69 5.76
N LEU A 144 -3.31 -13.08 6.24
CA LEU A 144 -2.45 -14.07 5.57
C LEU A 144 -3.18 -15.39 5.35
N GLU A 145 -4.00 -15.81 6.31
CA GLU A 145 -4.75 -17.06 6.24
C GLU A 145 -5.69 -17.12 5.03
N ARG A 146 -6.18 -15.97 4.56
CA ARG A 146 -7.02 -15.91 3.37
C ARG A 146 -6.22 -16.22 2.09
N TRP A 147 -5.00 -15.70 2.01
CA TRP A 147 -4.10 -15.97 0.88
C TRP A 147 -3.66 -17.43 0.87
N LEU A 148 -3.30 -17.98 2.05
CA LEU A 148 -2.92 -19.38 2.21
C LEU A 148 -4.05 -20.34 1.82
N LYS A 149 -5.29 -20.07 2.27
CA LYS A 149 -6.48 -20.85 1.87
C LYS A 149 -6.72 -20.84 0.37
N ASN A 150 -6.32 -19.76 -0.32
CA ASN A 150 -6.41 -19.65 -1.78
C ASN A 150 -5.20 -20.28 -2.49
N GLY A 151 -4.37 -21.05 -1.77
CA GLY A 151 -3.25 -21.81 -2.31
C GLY A 151 -2.00 -20.96 -2.63
N TRP A 152 -1.85 -19.76 -2.04
CA TRP A 152 -0.59 -19.04 -2.08
C TRP A 152 0.36 -19.63 -1.04
N SER A 153 1.67 -19.68 -1.34
CA SER A 153 2.67 -19.99 -0.31
C SER A 153 2.74 -18.85 0.70
N PHE A 154 3.33 -19.12 1.86
CA PHE A 154 3.52 -18.10 2.90
C PHE A 154 4.34 -16.92 2.36
N GLU A 155 5.45 -17.17 1.68
CA GLU A 155 6.31 -16.14 1.07
C GLU A 155 5.56 -15.27 0.07
N HIS A 156 4.74 -15.87 -0.80
CA HIS A 156 3.92 -15.13 -1.75
C HIS A 156 2.83 -14.29 -1.08
N ALA A 157 2.19 -14.82 -0.04
CA ALA A 157 1.23 -14.08 0.75
C ALA A 157 1.89 -12.88 1.44
N VAL A 158 3.06 -13.11 2.00
CA VAL A 158 3.91 -12.09 2.65
C VAL A 158 4.29 -10.98 1.67
N ALA A 159 4.81 -11.29 0.49
CA ALA A 159 5.21 -10.30 -0.50
C ALA A 159 4.06 -9.35 -0.93
N ARG A 160 2.80 -9.84 -0.88
CA ARG A 160 1.60 -9.10 -1.30
C ARG A 160 0.98 -8.21 -0.23
N GLN A 161 1.43 -8.31 1.02
CA GLN A 161 0.83 -7.52 2.11
C GLN A 161 1.19 -6.03 2.04
N PHE A 162 2.37 -5.69 1.56
CA PHE A 162 2.91 -4.34 1.68
C PHE A 162 1.99 -3.25 1.12
N PHE A 163 1.48 -3.43 -0.11
CA PHE A 163 0.64 -2.43 -0.74
C PHE A 163 -0.83 -2.45 -0.31
N LEU A 164 -1.28 -3.50 0.40
CA LEU A 164 -2.64 -3.54 0.92
C LEU A 164 -2.92 -2.45 1.96
N TYR A 165 -1.89 -1.93 2.61
CA TYR A 165 -2.00 -0.86 3.61
C TYR A 165 -1.10 0.35 3.32
N SER A 166 -0.46 0.39 2.13
CA SER A 166 0.34 1.55 1.71
C SER A 166 -0.45 2.88 1.66
N PRO A 167 -1.77 2.90 1.35
CA PRO A 167 -2.54 4.15 1.37
C PRO A 167 -2.53 4.87 2.72
N PHE A 168 -2.45 4.13 3.84
CA PHE A 168 -2.28 4.74 5.17
C PHE A 168 -0.92 5.44 5.33
N LEU A 169 0.12 4.96 4.64
CA LEU A 169 1.45 5.58 4.62
C LEU A 169 1.43 6.98 3.98
N HIS A 170 0.59 7.15 2.97
CA HIS A 170 0.47 8.41 2.23
C HIS A 170 -0.43 9.43 2.94
N SER A 171 -1.15 9.02 3.98
CA SER A 171 -1.95 9.91 4.80
C SER A 171 -1.07 10.80 5.68
N ILE A 172 -1.49 12.06 5.84
CA ILE A 172 -0.88 12.99 6.81
C ILE A 172 -1.49 12.85 8.22
N ASP A 173 -2.53 12.02 8.34
CA ASP A 173 -3.19 11.73 9.61
C ASP A 173 -2.36 10.77 10.44
N ILE A 174 -2.10 11.13 11.69
CA ILE A 174 -1.29 10.32 12.60
C ILE A 174 -1.96 9.00 12.97
N ASP A 175 -3.30 8.98 13.01
CA ASP A 175 -4.06 7.78 13.34
C ASP A 175 -3.99 6.75 12.19
N ASP A 176 -4.04 7.22 10.93
CA ASP A 176 -3.81 6.37 9.76
C ASP A 176 -2.40 5.77 9.75
N GLN A 177 -1.40 6.57 10.08
CA GLN A 177 -0.02 6.08 10.16
C GLN A 177 0.20 5.13 11.35
N ALA A 178 -0.46 5.36 12.47
CA ALA A 178 -0.46 4.43 13.59
C ALA A 178 -1.15 3.11 13.23
N MET A 179 -2.24 3.18 12.44
CA MET A 179 -2.91 2.00 11.90
C MET A 179 -1.99 1.20 10.99
N GLN A 180 -1.33 1.86 10.05
CA GLN A 180 -0.35 1.21 9.17
C GLN A 180 0.76 0.52 9.97
N HIS A 181 1.31 1.22 10.96
CA HIS A 181 2.34 0.64 11.82
C HIS A 181 1.83 -0.62 12.54
N GLY A 182 0.61 -0.60 13.06
CA GLY A 182 -0.01 -1.77 13.70
C GLY A 182 -0.19 -2.94 12.73
N LEU A 183 -0.60 -2.69 11.49
CA LEU A 183 -0.73 -3.72 10.44
C LEU A 183 0.63 -4.33 10.06
N ILE A 184 1.66 -3.50 9.93
CA ILE A 184 3.03 -3.96 9.65
C ILE A 184 3.60 -4.74 10.85
N GLU A 185 3.28 -4.34 12.08
CA GLU A 185 3.69 -5.08 13.27
C GLU A 185 3.05 -6.48 13.31
N ASN A 186 1.76 -6.58 13.03
CA ASN A 186 1.09 -7.89 12.93
C ASN A 186 1.71 -8.77 11.85
N TYR A 187 2.09 -8.18 10.74
CA TYR A 187 2.79 -8.84 9.64
C TYR A 187 4.17 -9.34 10.08
N ARG A 188 4.97 -8.53 10.79
CA ARG A 188 6.25 -8.92 11.37
C ARG A 188 6.09 -10.08 12.35
N VAL A 189 5.12 -9.99 13.26
CA VAL A 189 4.81 -11.06 14.23
C VAL A 189 4.44 -12.37 13.53
N ALA A 190 3.68 -12.31 12.44
CA ALA A 190 3.32 -13.51 11.69
C ALA A 190 4.56 -14.21 11.10
N VAL A 191 5.52 -13.43 10.56
CA VAL A 191 6.80 -14.00 10.05
C VAL A 191 7.67 -14.55 11.17
N GLU A 192 7.79 -13.82 12.29
CA GLU A 192 8.52 -14.30 13.47
C GLU A 192 7.96 -15.63 13.99
N THR A 193 6.63 -15.74 14.01
CA THR A 193 5.95 -16.95 14.49
C THR A 193 6.15 -18.13 13.54
N GLU A 194 6.00 -17.90 12.23
CA GLU A 194 6.16 -18.94 11.21
C GLU A 194 7.58 -19.50 11.18
N LEU A 195 8.58 -18.63 11.34
CA LEU A 195 10.00 -19.01 11.25
C LEU A 195 10.62 -19.38 12.61
N GLY A 196 9.93 -19.14 13.72
CA GLY A 196 10.47 -19.35 15.07
C GLY A 196 11.64 -18.44 15.43
N ILE A 197 11.69 -17.23 14.86
CA ILE A 197 12.78 -16.25 15.07
C ILE A 197 12.18 -14.93 15.61
N ILE A 198 13.04 -14.08 16.15
CA ILE A 198 12.66 -12.73 16.61
C ILE A 198 13.48 -11.71 15.80
N ASP A 199 12.81 -10.65 15.32
CA ASP A 199 13.47 -9.54 14.65
C ASP A 199 14.54 -8.90 15.57
N PRO A 200 15.81 -8.93 15.19
CA PRO A 200 16.89 -8.27 15.96
C PRO A 200 16.64 -6.76 16.15
N GLY A 201 15.90 -6.14 15.23
CA GLY A 201 15.54 -4.72 15.29
C GLY A 201 14.60 -4.36 16.44
N ARG A 202 13.94 -5.34 17.08
CA ARG A 202 13.10 -5.08 18.28
C ARG A 202 13.90 -4.49 19.44
N ALA A 203 15.11 -4.97 19.66
CA ALA A 203 15.99 -4.48 20.73
C ALA A 203 16.41 -3.01 20.53
N THR A 204 16.41 -2.53 19.27
CA THR A 204 16.82 -1.16 18.94
C THR A 204 15.63 -0.21 18.70
N ALA A 205 14.39 -0.69 18.80
CA ALA A 205 13.21 0.12 18.54
C ALA A 205 13.11 1.38 19.42
N GLY A 206 13.56 1.31 20.67
CA GLY A 206 13.62 2.48 21.58
C GLY A 206 14.61 3.55 21.16
N SER A 207 15.68 3.21 20.43
CA SER A 207 16.69 4.18 19.96
C SER A 207 16.21 5.01 18.78
N VAL A 208 15.17 4.55 18.06
CA VAL A 208 14.55 5.26 16.94
C VAL A 208 13.94 6.60 17.40
N ALA A 209 13.43 6.65 18.61
CA ALA A 209 12.81 7.84 19.20
C ALA A 209 13.78 9.02 19.37
N HIS A 210 15.10 8.82 19.25
CA HIS A 210 16.11 9.83 19.49
C HIS A 210 16.87 10.28 18.23
N ASP A 211 16.67 9.63 17.08
CA ASP A 211 17.32 10.02 15.81
C ASP A 211 16.30 10.43 14.74
N PRO A 212 15.98 11.74 14.63
CA PRO A 212 15.02 12.23 13.63
C PRO A 212 15.49 12.01 12.18
N THR A 213 16.78 11.70 11.98
CA THR A 213 17.35 11.44 10.65
C THR A 213 17.26 9.96 10.27
N LEU A 214 16.91 9.08 11.19
CA LEU A 214 16.95 7.64 10.99
C LEU A 214 16.00 7.18 9.86
N PHE A 215 14.82 7.80 9.76
CA PHE A 215 13.90 7.51 8.64
C PHE A 215 14.59 7.77 7.29
N MET A 216 15.27 8.92 7.14
CA MET A 216 15.96 9.22 5.88
C MET A 216 17.14 8.29 5.62
N LYS A 217 17.85 7.85 6.66
CA LYS A 217 18.95 6.88 6.55
C LYS A 217 18.41 5.53 6.07
N VAL A 218 17.33 5.01 6.69
CA VAL A 218 16.69 3.75 6.31
C VAL A 218 16.08 3.82 4.90
N HIS A 219 15.44 4.94 4.57
CA HIS A 219 14.85 5.16 3.25
C HIS A 219 15.91 5.20 2.14
N ARG A 220 17.02 5.95 2.35
CA ARG A 220 18.12 6.06 1.37
C ARG A 220 18.92 4.76 1.21
N ALA A 221 19.05 3.99 2.28
CA ALA A 221 19.73 2.69 2.19
C ALA A 221 18.95 1.69 1.30
N GLY A 222 17.64 1.92 1.13
CA GLY A 222 16.79 1.02 0.36
C GLY A 222 16.53 -0.31 1.06
N PRO A 223 15.82 -1.22 0.40
CA PRO A 223 15.60 -2.57 0.87
C PRO A 223 16.90 -3.39 0.87
N PRO A 224 16.98 -4.48 1.66
CA PRO A 224 18.10 -5.40 1.61
C PRO A 224 18.40 -5.89 0.19
N GLN A 225 19.67 -5.97 -0.15
CA GLN A 225 20.16 -6.39 -1.46
C GLN A 225 21.15 -7.54 -1.34
N GLY A 226 21.24 -8.37 -2.37
CA GLY A 226 22.20 -9.49 -2.48
C GLY A 226 21.50 -10.84 -2.65
N GLU A 227 22.27 -11.85 -3.02
CA GLU A 227 21.74 -13.19 -3.33
C GLU A 227 21.16 -13.93 -2.10
N ALA A 228 21.62 -13.58 -0.91
CA ALA A 228 21.24 -14.25 0.34
C ALA A 228 20.07 -13.59 1.08
N VAL A 229 19.42 -12.56 0.48
CA VAL A 229 18.29 -11.87 1.14
C VAL A 229 17.10 -12.80 1.26
N LYS A 230 16.67 -13.01 2.50
CA LYS A 230 15.53 -13.83 2.85
C LYS A 230 14.27 -12.99 3.06
N MET A 231 13.13 -13.67 3.16
CA MET A 231 11.84 -13.05 3.43
C MET A 231 11.85 -12.22 4.73
N GLU A 232 12.40 -12.78 5.80
CA GLU A 232 12.49 -12.11 7.10
C GLU A 232 13.32 -10.82 7.04
N ASP A 233 14.43 -10.80 6.31
CA ASP A 233 15.26 -9.59 6.14
C ASP A 233 14.46 -8.45 5.52
N TYR A 234 13.66 -8.77 4.50
CA TYR A 234 12.77 -7.81 3.85
C TYR A 234 11.67 -7.31 4.81
N VAL A 235 10.98 -8.22 5.49
CA VAL A 235 9.89 -7.88 6.42
C VAL A 235 10.38 -7.04 7.59
N PHE A 236 11.52 -7.39 8.16
CA PHE A 236 12.13 -6.65 9.28
C PHE A 236 12.59 -5.26 8.86
N TRP A 237 13.10 -5.13 7.63
CA TRP A 237 13.38 -3.82 7.05
C TRP A 237 12.12 -2.97 6.87
N VAL A 238 11.01 -3.55 6.34
CA VAL A 238 9.72 -2.86 6.19
C VAL A 238 9.21 -2.38 7.56
N ALA A 239 9.24 -3.24 8.57
CA ALA A 239 8.82 -2.92 9.92
C ALA A 239 9.66 -1.78 10.54
N ARG A 240 10.97 -1.81 10.36
CA ARG A 240 11.88 -0.74 10.78
C ARG A 240 11.56 0.58 10.09
N LYS A 241 11.35 0.57 8.77
CA LYS A 241 11.00 1.76 7.99
C LYS A 241 9.68 2.38 8.47
N ALA A 242 8.65 1.56 8.71
CA ALA A 242 7.36 2.02 9.19
C ALA A 242 7.46 2.65 10.60
N ASN A 243 8.22 2.03 11.51
CA ASN A 243 8.46 2.57 12.85
C ASN A 243 9.17 3.93 12.80
N CYS A 244 10.21 4.07 11.98
CA CYS A 244 10.91 5.34 11.78
C CYS A 244 10.00 6.43 11.22
N LEU A 245 9.10 6.08 10.30
CA LEU A 245 8.17 7.04 9.71
C LEU A 245 7.14 7.51 10.74
N LEU A 246 6.54 6.61 11.50
CA LEU A 246 5.56 6.94 12.53
C LEU A 246 6.18 7.87 13.60
N THR A 247 7.41 7.57 14.04
CA THR A 247 8.15 8.42 14.99
C THR A 247 8.34 9.81 14.43
N ARG A 248 8.82 9.93 13.20
CA ARG A 248 9.00 11.23 12.54
C ARG A 248 7.70 12.04 12.44
N THR A 249 6.59 11.39 12.08
CA THR A 249 5.30 12.06 11.94
C THR A 249 4.77 12.56 13.29
N ARG A 250 4.94 11.77 14.36
CA ARG A 250 4.59 12.18 15.72
C ARG A 250 5.40 13.40 16.16
N ASP A 251 6.70 13.42 15.88
CA ASP A 251 7.56 14.55 16.23
C ASP A 251 7.15 15.82 15.48
N MET A 252 6.86 15.73 14.19
CA MET A 252 6.36 16.84 13.39
C MET A 252 5.01 17.38 13.92
N ALA A 253 4.09 16.50 14.29
CA ALA A 253 2.80 16.88 14.86
C ALA A 253 2.97 17.60 16.22
N LEU A 254 3.88 17.11 17.07
CA LEU A 254 4.21 17.76 18.36
C LEU A 254 4.85 19.13 18.17
N GLN A 255 5.78 19.28 17.23
CA GLN A 255 6.40 20.56 16.90
C GLN A 255 5.38 21.59 16.42
N LYS A 256 4.46 21.17 15.53
CA LYS A 256 3.38 22.03 15.05
C LYS A 256 2.49 22.52 16.20
N ARG A 257 2.05 21.63 17.08
CA ARG A 257 1.21 21.99 18.26
C ARG A 257 1.93 22.98 19.18
N ARG A 258 3.25 22.81 19.41
CA ARG A 258 4.04 23.74 20.22
C ARG A 258 4.12 25.13 19.61
N ALA A 259 4.33 25.22 18.28
CA ALA A 259 4.35 26.50 17.56
C ALA A 259 2.99 27.23 17.66
N GLU A 260 1.88 26.53 17.46
CA GLU A 260 0.52 27.08 17.57
C GLU A 260 0.18 27.56 19.00
N GLN A 261 0.75 26.92 20.05
CA GLN A 261 0.59 27.35 21.42
C GLN A 261 1.42 28.60 21.74
N GLN A 262 2.62 28.73 21.18
CA GLN A 262 3.48 29.91 21.35
C GLN A 262 2.86 31.15 20.70
N ASP A 263 2.31 31.01 19.50
CA ASP A 263 1.63 32.13 18.80
C ASP A 263 0.44 32.63 19.62
N LYS A 264 -0.38 31.74 20.17
CA LYS A 264 -1.53 32.11 21.04
C LYS A 264 -1.15 32.73 22.38
N SER A 265 0.05 32.50 22.86
CA SER A 265 0.55 33.11 24.12
C SER A 265 1.21 34.47 23.91
N SER A 266 1.44 34.85 22.65
CA SER A 266 2.04 36.12 22.23
C SER A 266 1.03 37.18 21.82
N GLU A 267 -0.25 36.80 21.74
CA GLU A 267 -1.40 37.70 21.56
C GLU A 267 -1.99 38.09 22.93
#